data_8b1b7f50ecc993844b0f64fb7727d1e3
#
_entry.id   8b1b7f50ecc993844b0f64fb7727d1e3
#
_cell.length_a   1.000
_cell.length_b   1.000
_cell.length_c   1.000
_cell.angle_alpha   90.00
_cell.angle_beta   90.00
_cell.angle_gamma   90.00
#
_symmetry.space_group_name_H-M   'P 1'
#
loop_
_entity.id
_entity.type
_entity.pdbx_description
1 polymer ?
#
loop_
_entity_poly.entity_id
_entity_poly.type
_entity_poly.pdbx_seq_one_letter_code
_entity_poly.pdbx_strand_id
1 'polypeptide(L)'
;MNKSSRVFLWAVVTLSFLLTLAYSQSRSDFSINGPIAADEPGTSRNAIYSASAIELEANGYLEEEYFIEGLANRYTRPKNETGAIIDSGHPYRTRLIVRRPRSASSFNGVVIVEWNNVTAGPDKDIDWWMSGDHFVREGYAYIAVSAQWMGIQSIKDWSPERYGSLDVSDGGKVEKDDLSFDIFSAAGRAINRIGKPSKPGQVDILGGLQAELVIATGHSLSANRLAAYVNQIHPLGPVYDGFMIHGGGAGIRDDIEVKVFKIMAETDMIWQAAIRQPNTDTFHCWEVAGTSHVDIRFEMEYGKVRNLLLGKPGNDVTPRTPDCDYPAFSRVPFSDTLNTAYEHLQRWVRDNTLPPAAEPLVILQIKPKLALGRDEQGNALGGIRLASHAVPTAKNTGMNPGTYKFCKLYGSHEPFDAATLSERYPSHEVYVEAVKKVAHQNLSDGYILRYAAERTIRDAEKSNIGR
;
A
#
# COMPACT_ATOMS: atom_id res chain seq x y z
N MET A 1 -38.71 15.89 42.76
CA MET A 1 -38.31 15.17 41.55
C MET A 1 -39.39 14.20 41.16
N ASN A 2 -39.98 14.40 39.99
CA ASN A 2 -41.21 13.78 39.56
C ASN A 2 -40.95 12.30 39.17
N LYS A 3 -41.82 11.38 39.53
CA LYS A 3 -41.68 9.93 39.25
C LYS A 3 -41.49 9.64 37.75
N SER A 4 -42.02 10.47 36.87
CA SER A 4 -41.86 10.37 35.41
C SER A 4 -40.42 10.60 34.91
N SER A 5 -39.62 11.42 35.59
CA SER A 5 -38.23 11.70 35.23
C SER A 5 -37.28 10.49 35.51
N ARG A 6 -37.64 9.69 36.53
CA ARG A 6 -36.84 8.49 36.86
C ARG A 6 -37.07 7.32 35.89
N VAL A 7 -38.30 7.15 35.40
CA VAL A 7 -38.65 6.12 34.43
C VAL A 7 -38.01 6.41 33.06
N PHE A 8 -37.96 7.72 32.69
CA PHE A 8 -37.33 8.11 31.41
C PHE A 8 -35.80 7.93 31.43
N LEU A 9 -35.16 8.17 32.58
CA LEU A 9 -33.69 7.99 32.72
C LEU A 9 -33.29 6.51 32.67
N TRP A 10 -34.12 5.61 33.24
CA TRP A 10 -33.88 4.17 33.17
C TRP A 10 -34.11 3.61 31.77
N ALA A 11 -35.10 4.10 31.03
CA ALA A 11 -35.38 3.69 29.66
C ALA A 11 -34.26 4.11 28.67
N VAL A 12 -33.68 5.31 28.86
CA VAL A 12 -32.57 5.80 28.01
C VAL A 12 -31.28 5.02 28.31
N VAL A 13 -30.98 4.73 29.59
CA VAL A 13 -29.78 3.96 29.97
C VAL A 13 -29.89 2.51 29.54
N THR A 14 -31.07 1.89 29.66
CA THR A 14 -31.26 0.49 29.16
C THR A 14 -31.25 0.42 27.65
N LEU A 15 -31.77 1.41 26.93
CA LEU A 15 -31.74 1.43 25.46
C LEU A 15 -30.30 1.63 24.94
N SER A 16 -29.52 2.50 25.56
CA SER A 16 -28.09 2.69 25.25
C SER A 16 -27.26 1.43 25.55
N PHE A 17 -27.58 0.72 26.63
CA PHE A 17 -26.91 -0.55 26.99
C PHE A 17 -27.29 -1.70 26.08
N LEU A 18 -28.55 -1.76 25.62
CA LEU A 18 -29.02 -2.74 24.64
C LEU A 18 -28.46 -2.47 23.25
N LEU A 19 -28.31 -1.20 22.85
CA LEU A 19 -27.65 -0.83 21.60
C LEU A 19 -26.13 -1.15 21.62
N THR A 20 -25.46 -0.93 22.74
CA THR A 20 -24.05 -1.33 22.88
C THR A 20 -23.86 -2.84 22.94
N LEU A 21 -24.78 -3.59 23.56
CA LEU A 21 -24.76 -5.04 23.56
C LEU A 21 -25.10 -5.62 22.19
N ALA A 22 -26.08 -5.07 21.45
CA ALA A 22 -26.40 -5.48 20.08
C ALA A 22 -25.24 -5.17 19.11
N TYR A 23 -24.53 -4.04 19.29
CA TYR A 23 -23.35 -3.71 18.53
C TYR A 23 -22.16 -4.62 18.84
N SER A 24 -22.02 -5.08 20.11
CA SER A 24 -21.02 -6.06 20.53
C SER A 24 -21.29 -7.46 19.98
N GLN A 25 -22.53 -7.84 19.73
CA GLN A 25 -22.93 -9.16 19.22
C GLN A 25 -22.81 -9.29 17.70
N SER A 26 -22.68 -8.19 16.94
CA SER A 26 -22.52 -8.22 15.49
C SER A 26 -21.05 -8.29 15.00
N ARG A 27 -20.10 -8.40 15.91
CA ARG A 27 -18.70 -8.69 15.51
C ARG A 27 -18.66 -10.12 14.98
N SER A 28 -18.59 -10.27 13.66
CA SER A 28 -18.49 -11.55 12.99
C SER A 28 -17.40 -12.41 13.64
N ASP A 29 -17.78 -13.55 14.20
CA ASP A 29 -16.82 -14.56 14.61
C ASP A 29 -16.14 -15.12 13.34
N PHE A 30 -14.84 -15.26 13.38
CA PHE A 30 -14.05 -15.87 12.32
C PHE A 30 -13.15 -16.95 12.92
N SER A 31 -12.78 -17.92 12.10
CA SER A 31 -11.76 -18.92 12.41
C SER A 31 -10.59 -18.83 11.43
N ILE A 32 -9.43 -19.29 11.87
CA ILE A 32 -8.20 -19.30 11.08
C ILE A 32 -7.70 -20.72 10.98
N ASN A 33 -7.37 -21.13 9.77
CA ASN A 33 -6.75 -22.41 9.48
C ASN A 33 -5.35 -22.18 8.93
N GLY A 34 -4.36 -22.91 9.45
CA GLY A 34 -2.98 -22.82 8.97
C GLY A 34 -1.94 -22.85 10.09
N PRO A 35 -0.67 -22.68 9.76
CA PRO A 35 -0.20 -22.39 8.40
C PRO A 35 -0.53 -23.53 7.41
N ILE A 36 -0.94 -23.15 6.19
CA ILE A 36 -1.27 -24.11 5.12
C ILE A 36 0.04 -24.64 4.53
N ALA A 37 0.25 -25.94 4.57
CA ALA A 37 1.44 -26.55 4.01
C ALA A 37 1.59 -26.17 2.53
N ALA A 38 2.80 -25.81 2.14
CA ALA A 38 3.12 -25.37 0.80
C ALA A 38 4.44 -25.97 0.35
N ASP A 39 4.54 -26.19 -0.96
CA ASP A 39 5.80 -26.52 -1.62
C ASP A 39 6.64 -25.26 -1.80
N GLU A 40 7.93 -25.45 -2.12
CA GLU A 40 8.83 -24.34 -2.43
C GLU A 40 8.31 -23.50 -3.60
N PRO A 41 8.46 -22.18 -3.57
CA PRO A 41 8.01 -21.29 -4.63
C PRO A 41 8.50 -21.71 -6.02
N GLY A 42 7.56 -21.79 -6.96
CA GLY A 42 7.87 -22.15 -8.36
C GLY A 42 8.03 -23.64 -8.65
N THR A 43 7.97 -24.53 -7.66
CA THR A 43 8.15 -25.98 -7.87
C THR A 43 6.84 -26.69 -8.24
N SER A 44 5.72 -26.20 -7.78
CA SER A 44 4.41 -26.80 -8.04
C SER A 44 3.26 -25.78 -7.92
N ARG A 45 2.04 -26.24 -8.22
CA ARG A 45 0.79 -25.49 -7.98
C ARG A 45 0.33 -25.54 -6.51
N ASN A 46 1.03 -26.30 -5.66
CA ASN A 46 0.82 -26.30 -4.21
C ASN A 46 1.72 -25.30 -3.47
N ALA A 47 2.56 -24.53 -4.17
CA ALA A 47 3.29 -23.40 -3.62
C ALA A 47 2.35 -22.23 -3.27
N ILE A 48 2.83 -21.27 -2.46
CA ILE A 48 2.10 -20.03 -2.19
C ILE A 48 2.05 -19.19 -3.48
N TYR A 49 0.84 -18.81 -3.90
CA TYR A 49 0.67 -17.87 -5.01
C TYR A 49 1.17 -16.47 -4.60
N SER A 50 2.01 -15.85 -5.41
CA SER A 50 2.67 -14.57 -5.08
C SER A 50 3.62 -14.66 -3.89
N ALA A 51 4.31 -15.79 -3.72
CA ALA A 51 5.39 -15.91 -2.75
C ALA A 51 6.43 -14.79 -2.94
N SER A 52 7.05 -14.38 -1.84
CA SER A 52 8.06 -13.33 -1.86
C SER A 52 9.26 -13.72 -2.73
N ALA A 53 9.75 -12.76 -3.53
CA ALA A 53 11.03 -12.90 -4.22
C ALA A 53 12.23 -12.43 -3.37
N ILE A 54 11.99 -11.92 -2.18
CA ILE A 54 13.04 -11.59 -1.21
C ILE A 54 13.45 -12.89 -0.50
N GLU A 55 14.74 -13.09 -0.31
CA GLU A 55 15.31 -14.21 0.47
C GLU A 55 14.99 -14.05 1.96
N LEU A 56 13.74 -14.36 2.32
CA LEU A 56 13.19 -14.10 3.66
C LEU A 56 13.94 -14.84 4.75
N GLU A 57 14.23 -16.13 4.53
CA GLU A 57 14.92 -16.97 5.51
C GLU A 57 16.32 -16.45 5.84
N ALA A 58 17.07 -16.03 4.82
CA ALA A 58 18.40 -15.43 4.99
C ALA A 58 18.37 -14.11 5.80
N ASN A 59 17.22 -13.45 5.82
CA ASN A 59 16.96 -12.22 6.57
C ASN A 59 16.25 -12.47 7.91
N GLY A 60 16.12 -13.71 8.36
CA GLY A 60 15.48 -14.06 9.62
C GLY A 60 13.96 -13.92 9.63
N TYR A 61 13.32 -14.01 8.46
CA TYR A 61 11.87 -13.94 8.28
C TYR A 61 11.26 -15.30 7.94
N LEU A 62 9.95 -15.36 8.09
CA LEU A 62 9.08 -16.45 7.63
C LEU A 62 8.04 -15.89 6.66
N GLU A 63 7.63 -16.71 5.71
CA GLU A 63 6.41 -16.53 4.92
C GLU A 63 5.49 -17.72 5.14
N GLU A 64 4.25 -17.45 5.56
CA GLU A 64 3.25 -18.45 5.86
C GLU A 64 1.90 -18.03 5.27
N GLU A 65 1.10 -19.00 4.84
CA GLU A 65 -0.25 -18.75 4.33
C GLU A 65 -1.28 -19.31 5.29
N TYR A 66 -2.33 -18.54 5.52
CA TYR A 66 -3.47 -18.92 6.36
C TYR A 66 -4.77 -18.72 5.61
N PHE A 67 -5.77 -19.55 5.91
CA PHE A 67 -7.14 -19.29 5.47
C PHE A 67 -7.96 -18.78 6.64
N ILE A 68 -8.65 -17.65 6.42
CA ILE A 68 -9.60 -17.06 7.36
C ILE A 68 -11.00 -17.23 6.82
N GLU A 69 -11.91 -17.68 7.67
CA GLU A 69 -13.31 -17.90 7.30
C GLU A 69 -14.24 -17.39 8.40
N GLY A 70 -15.43 -16.94 8.04
CA GLY A 70 -16.40 -16.39 8.97
C GLY A 70 -17.68 -15.95 8.29
N LEU A 71 -18.43 -15.13 9.01
CA LEU A 71 -19.64 -14.48 8.49
C LEU A 71 -19.39 -12.99 8.33
N ALA A 72 -19.66 -12.45 7.16
CA ALA A 72 -19.45 -11.05 6.83
C ALA A 72 -20.78 -10.28 6.76
N ASN A 73 -20.69 -8.98 6.95
CA ASN A 73 -21.76 -8.02 6.73
C ASN A 73 -21.57 -7.30 5.40
N ARG A 74 -22.69 -6.85 4.81
CA ARG A 74 -22.66 -5.84 3.73
C ARG A 74 -23.01 -4.48 4.30
N TYR A 75 -22.45 -3.44 3.67
CA TYR A 75 -22.58 -2.07 4.16
C TYR A 75 -23.07 -1.12 3.08
N THR A 76 -23.89 -0.12 3.46
CA THR A 76 -24.09 1.07 2.65
C THR A 76 -22.79 1.86 2.56
N ARG A 77 -22.60 2.61 1.48
CA ARG A 77 -21.42 3.44 1.25
C ARG A 77 -21.83 4.85 0.81
N PRO A 78 -22.45 5.62 1.70
CA PRO A 78 -22.84 6.99 1.39
C PRO A 78 -21.56 7.85 1.20
N LYS A 79 -21.61 8.87 0.36
CA LYS A 79 -20.42 9.60 -0.08
C LYS A 79 -19.68 10.31 1.06
N ASN A 80 -20.41 10.92 1.98
CA ASN A 80 -19.84 11.80 3.03
C ASN A 80 -20.31 11.43 4.43
N GLU A 81 -20.74 10.20 4.65
CA GLU A 81 -21.29 9.74 5.93
C GLU A 81 -20.72 8.36 6.27
N THR A 82 -20.83 7.99 7.52
CA THR A 82 -20.56 6.63 7.98
C THR A 82 -21.58 5.68 7.39
N GLY A 83 -21.13 4.52 6.95
CA GLY A 83 -21.97 3.47 6.42
C GLY A 83 -22.89 2.85 7.49
N ALA A 84 -23.80 2.02 7.05
CA ALA A 84 -24.64 1.20 7.92
C ALA A 84 -24.68 -0.24 7.41
N ILE A 85 -24.93 -1.20 8.28
CA ILE A 85 -25.10 -2.59 7.89
C ILE A 85 -26.40 -2.71 7.08
N ILE A 86 -26.33 -3.28 5.88
CA ILE A 86 -27.49 -3.63 5.04
C ILE A 86 -28.07 -4.97 5.52
N ASP A 87 -27.20 -5.96 5.62
CA ASP A 87 -27.50 -7.31 6.08
C ASP A 87 -26.23 -8.01 6.57
N SER A 88 -26.39 -9.19 7.17
CA SER A 88 -25.36 -9.92 7.89
C SER A 88 -25.45 -11.42 7.62
N GLY A 89 -24.40 -12.14 8.01
CA GLY A 89 -24.41 -13.61 8.00
C GLY A 89 -23.98 -14.24 6.69
N HIS A 90 -23.26 -13.50 5.83
CA HIS A 90 -22.71 -14.02 4.58
C HIS A 90 -21.43 -14.80 4.81
N PRO A 91 -21.40 -16.12 4.61
CA PRO A 91 -20.19 -16.91 4.78
C PRO A 91 -19.12 -16.50 3.77
N TYR A 92 -17.90 -16.43 4.24
CA TYR A 92 -16.73 -16.24 3.40
C TYR A 92 -15.58 -17.14 3.87
N ARG A 93 -14.69 -17.45 2.93
CA ARG A 93 -13.38 -18.06 3.18
C ARG A 93 -12.37 -17.43 2.23
N THR A 94 -11.30 -16.86 2.80
CA THR A 94 -10.23 -16.24 2.03
C THR A 94 -8.87 -16.56 2.59
N ARG A 95 -7.80 -16.01 1.97
CA ARG A 95 -6.42 -16.25 2.40
C ARG A 95 -5.75 -14.98 2.93
N LEU A 96 -4.79 -15.22 3.82
CA LEU A 96 -3.81 -14.25 4.29
C LEU A 96 -2.42 -14.81 3.98
N ILE A 97 -1.51 -13.99 3.43
CA ILE A 97 -0.07 -14.28 3.40
C ILE A 97 0.56 -13.45 4.50
N VAL A 98 1.29 -14.10 5.39
CA VAL A 98 1.94 -13.46 6.54
C VAL A 98 3.45 -13.57 6.38
N ARG A 99 4.13 -12.43 6.37
CA ARG A 99 5.58 -12.32 6.36
C ARG A 99 6.02 -11.62 7.63
N ARG A 100 6.83 -12.28 8.44
CA ARG A 100 7.16 -11.77 9.77
C ARG A 100 8.55 -12.17 10.23
N PRO A 101 9.17 -11.39 11.15
CA PRO A 101 10.39 -11.83 11.83
C PRO A 101 10.18 -13.17 12.56
N ARG A 102 11.20 -14.01 12.56
CA ARG A 102 11.24 -15.25 13.38
C ARG A 102 11.36 -14.96 14.86
N SER A 103 12.00 -13.86 15.22
CA SER A 103 12.33 -13.47 16.58
C SER A 103 11.59 -12.21 17.02
N ALA A 104 11.09 -12.21 18.25
CA ALA A 104 10.50 -11.01 18.85
C ALA A 104 11.52 -9.86 18.99
N SER A 105 12.81 -10.15 19.15
CA SER A 105 13.85 -9.12 19.22
C SER A 105 14.11 -8.40 17.88
N SER A 106 13.66 -8.99 16.76
CA SER A 106 13.77 -8.38 15.42
C SER A 106 12.47 -7.74 14.98
N PHE A 107 11.41 -7.84 15.75
CA PHE A 107 10.10 -7.25 15.45
C PHE A 107 10.01 -5.83 16.01
N ASN A 108 9.68 -4.85 15.18
CA ASN A 108 9.55 -3.44 15.57
C ASN A 108 8.20 -3.08 16.20
N GLY A 109 7.29 -4.04 16.36
CA GLY A 109 5.96 -3.85 16.92
C GLY A 109 4.89 -3.42 15.89
N VAL A 110 5.24 -3.22 14.63
CA VAL A 110 4.30 -2.71 13.61
C VAL A 110 3.94 -3.81 12.60
N VAL A 111 2.65 -3.96 12.36
CA VAL A 111 2.10 -4.84 11.32
C VAL A 111 1.50 -4.00 10.21
N ILE A 112 1.97 -4.21 8.98
CA ILE A 112 1.38 -3.65 7.77
C ILE A 112 0.37 -4.65 7.22
N VAL A 113 -0.86 -4.22 6.97
CA VAL A 113 -1.93 -5.05 6.40
C VAL A 113 -2.32 -4.48 5.04
N GLU A 114 -1.97 -5.17 3.97
CA GLU A 114 -2.24 -4.73 2.61
C GLU A 114 -3.53 -5.34 2.06
N TRP A 115 -4.37 -4.48 1.51
CA TRP A 115 -5.47 -4.87 0.66
C TRP A 115 -4.95 -5.18 -0.74
N ASN A 116 -4.84 -6.45 -1.11
CA ASN A 116 -4.27 -6.87 -2.39
C ASN A 116 -4.94 -6.19 -3.58
N ASN A 117 -4.13 -5.74 -4.54
CA ASN A 117 -4.62 -5.14 -5.77
C ASN A 117 -5.00 -6.21 -6.80
N VAL A 118 -6.14 -6.01 -7.47
CA VAL A 118 -6.67 -6.95 -8.48
C VAL A 118 -6.90 -6.30 -9.86
N THR A 119 -6.37 -5.10 -10.10
CA THR A 119 -6.63 -4.32 -11.33
C THR A 119 -6.33 -5.10 -12.63
N ALA A 120 -5.37 -6.00 -12.61
CA ALA A 120 -5.01 -6.84 -13.76
C ALA A 120 -5.39 -8.33 -13.58
N GLY A 121 -6.39 -8.62 -12.76
CA GLY A 121 -6.91 -9.95 -12.48
C GLY A 121 -6.38 -10.52 -11.16
N PRO A 122 -5.20 -11.18 -11.16
CA PRO A 122 -4.70 -11.85 -9.97
C PRO A 122 -4.39 -10.90 -8.82
N ASP A 123 -4.40 -11.42 -7.61
CA ASP A 123 -3.92 -10.76 -6.39
C ASP A 123 -2.47 -10.28 -6.54
N LYS A 124 -2.24 -9.05 -6.09
CA LYS A 124 -0.92 -8.40 -6.07
C LYS A 124 -0.73 -7.64 -4.78
N ASP A 125 0.32 -7.95 -4.08
CA ASP A 125 0.81 -7.31 -2.87
C ASP A 125 1.82 -6.20 -3.23
N ILE A 126 1.31 -5.10 -3.78
CA ILE A 126 2.10 -4.06 -4.43
C ILE A 126 2.98 -3.30 -3.44
N ASP A 127 2.45 -3.02 -2.24
CA ASP A 127 3.25 -2.35 -1.21
C ASP A 127 4.38 -3.26 -0.69
N TRP A 128 4.20 -4.60 -0.72
CA TRP A 128 5.31 -5.51 -0.51
C TRP A 128 6.36 -5.41 -1.63
N TRP A 129 5.97 -5.34 -2.89
CA TRP A 129 6.92 -5.19 -3.99
C TRP A 129 7.69 -3.87 -3.91
N MET A 130 7.02 -2.80 -3.50
CA MET A 130 7.63 -1.47 -3.41
C MET A 130 8.48 -1.28 -2.14
N SER A 131 8.08 -1.88 -1.03
CA SER A 131 8.64 -1.61 0.30
C SER A 131 9.11 -2.85 1.07
N GLY A 132 9.02 -4.06 0.50
CA GLY A 132 9.36 -5.31 1.21
C GLY A 132 10.79 -5.35 1.76
N ASP A 133 11.78 -4.89 1.01
CA ASP A 133 13.16 -4.76 1.50
C ASP A 133 13.26 -3.83 2.71
N HIS A 134 12.47 -2.77 2.73
CA HIS A 134 12.39 -1.86 3.86
C HIS A 134 11.72 -2.53 5.04
N PHE A 135 10.57 -3.17 4.83
CA PHE A 135 9.85 -3.87 5.91
C PHE A 135 10.72 -4.94 6.57
N VAL A 136 11.45 -5.72 5.77
CA VAL A 136 12.38 -6.73 6.26
C VAL A 136 13.53 -6.10 7.06
N ARG A 137 14.14 -5.04 6.55
CA ARG A 137 15.28 -4.37 7.20
C ARG A 137 14.91 -3.72 8.53
N GLU A 138 13.72 -3.11 8.59
CA GLU A 138 13.25 -2.36 9.77
C GLU A 138 12.40 -3.21 10.73
N GLY A 139 12.22 -4.51 10.44
CA GLY A 139 11.59 -5.46 11.37
C GLY A 139 10.06 -5.41 11.40
N TYR A 140 9.38 -4.98 10.36
CA TYR A 140 7.92 -5.01 10.28
C TYR A 140 7.40 -6.45 10.09
N ALA A 141 6.22 -6.75 10.61
CA ALA A 141 5.43 -7.84 10.07
C ALA A 141 4.48 -7.31 8.98
N TYR A 142 4.15 -8.17 8.03
CA TYR A 142 3.33 -7.81 6.89
C TYR A 142 2.29 -8.90 6.60
N ILE A 143 1.06 -8.46 6.24
CA ILE A 143 -0.05 -9.35 5.92
C ILE A 143 -0.71 -8.89 4.62
N ALA A 144 -0.69 -9.75 3.59
CA ALA A 144 -1.46 -9.54 2.35
C ALA A 144 -2.84 -10.18 2.47
N VAL A 145 -3.89 -9.43 2.17
CA VAL A 145 -5.28 -9.87 2.30
C VAL A 145 -5.95 -10.03 0.94
N SER A 146 -6.36 -11.24 0.59
CA SER A 146 -7.14 -11.54 -0.61
C SER A 146 -8.62 -11.25 -0.37
N ALA A 147 -9.01 -9.97 -0.36
CA ALA A 147 -10.36 -9.56 0.01
C ALA A 147 -11.35 -9.47 -1.18
N GLN A 148 -10.86 -9.54 -2.43
CA GLN A 148 -11.65 -9.23 -3.61
C GLN A 148 -11.91 -10.46 -4.47
N TRP A 149 -13.14 -10.55 -5.00
CA TRP A 149 -13.62 -11.68 -5.79
C TRP A 149 -12.71 -12.01 -7.00
N MET A 150 -12.28 -11.00 -7.75
CA MET A 150 -11.46 -11.23 -8.95
C MET A 150 -10.11 -11.87 -8.61
N GLY A 151 -9.47 -11.45 -7.52
CA GLY A 151 -8.23 -12.06 -7.01
C GLY A 151 -8.46 -13.52 -6.64
N ILE A 152 -9.50 -13.81 -5.89
CA ILE A 152 -9.87 -15.18 -5.50
C ILE A 152 -10.13 -16.05 -6.72
N GLN A 153 -10.91 -15.60 -7.72
CA GLN A 153 -11.12 -16.41 -8.94
C GLN A 153 -9.78 -16.71 -9.65
N SER A 154 -8.92 -15.72 -9.79
CA SER A 154 -7.64 -15.89 -10.48
C SER A 154 -6.72 -16.91 -9.80
N ILE A 155 -6.67 -16.93 -8.46
CA ILE A 155 -5.84 -17.93 -7.74
C ILE A 155 -6.49 -19.30 -7.73
N LYS A 156 -7.83 -19.40 -7.73
CA LYS A 156 -8.55 -20.68 -7.92
C LYS A 156 -8.27 -21.27 -9.30
N ASP A 157 -8.26 -20.44 -10.34
CA ASP A 157 -7.91 -20.88 -11.70
C ASP A 157 -6.45 -21.33 -11.79
N TRP A 158 -5.56 -20.68 -11.03
CA TRP A 158 -4.14 -21.06 -10.98
C TRP A 158 -3.94 -22.39 -10.26
N SER A 159 -4.59 -22.61 -9.11
CA SER A 159 -4.54 -23.88 -8.37
C SER A 159 -5.90 -24.22 -7.75
N PRO A 160 -6.76 -24.95 -8.48
CA PRO A 160 -8.06 -25.40 -7.96
C PRO A 160 -7.92 -26.31 -6.73
N GLU A 161 -6.87 -27.13 -6.67
CA GLU A 161 -6.62 -28.03 -5.55
C GLU A 161 -6.34 -27.24 -4.26
N ARG A 162 -5.45 -26.23 -4.30
CA ARG A 162 -5.09 -25.43 -3.14
C ARG A 162 -6.16 -24.42 -2.76
N TYR A 163 -6.70 -23.70 -3.74
CA TYR A 163 -7.55 -22.52 -3.52
C TYR A 163 -9.03 -22.73 -3.85
N GLY A 164 -9.42 -23.91 -4.34
CA GLY A 164 -10.79 -24.18 -4.78
C GLY A 164 -11.86 -23.97 -3.72
N SER A 165 -11.52 -24.08 -2.42
CA SER A 165 -12.42 -23.85 -1.30
C SER A 165 -12.64 -22.38 -0.94
N LEU A 166 -11.88 -21.44 -1.52
CA LEU A 166 -12.00 -20.01 -1.22
C LEU A 166 -13.25 -19.42 -1.89
N ASP A 167 -13.97 -18.60 -1.13
CA ASP A 167 -15.14 -17.88 -1.61
C ASP A 167 -15.31 -16.57 -0.79
N VAL A 168 -15.52 -15.47 -1.48
CA VAL A 168 -15.76 -14.14 -0.89
C VAL A 168 -17.06 -13.52 -1.39
N SER A 169 -18.01 -14.40 -1.83
CA SER A 169 -19.27 -13.99 -2.47
C SER A 169 -20.52 -14.74 -1.96
N ASP A 170 -20.40 -15.50 -0.86
CA ASP A 170 -21.49 -16.34 -0.34
C ASP A 170 -22.06 -17.27 -1.45
N GLY A 171 -21.18 -18.01 -2.11
CA GLY A 171 -21.57 -18.89 -3.22
C GLY A 171 -22.12 -18.13 -4.43
N GLY A 172 -21.76 -16.88 -4.63
CA GLY A 172 -22.23 -16.01 -5.71
C GLY A 172 -23.54 -15.27 -5.40
N LYS A 173 -24.08 -15.36 -4.19
CA LYS A 173 -25.30 -14.63 -3.78
C LYS A 173 -25.01 -13.13 -3.55
N VAL A 174 -23.78 -12.79 -3.19
CA VAL A 174 -23.35 -11.42 -2.97
C VAL A 174 -22.51 -10.95 -4.15
N GLU A 175 -22.90 -9.82 -4.74
CA GLU A 175 -22.20 -9.30 -5.90
C GLU A 175 -20.80 -8.84 -5.56
N LYS A 176 -19.85 -9.33 -6.37
CA LYS A 176 -18.46 -8.90 -6.43
C LYS A 176 -17.79 -8.78 -5.05
N ASP A 177 -17.50 -7.53 -4.65
CA ASP A 177 -16.63 -7.24 -3.51
C ASP A 177 -17.39 -6.65 -2.31
N ASP A 178 -18.69 -6.86 -2.18
CA ASP A 178 -19.50 -6.25 -1.10
C ASP A 178 -19.14 -6.79 0.29
N LEU A 179 -18.58 -8.02 0.38
CA LEU A 179 -18.09 -8.60 1.63
C LEU A 179 -16.66 -8.16 1.98
N SER A 180 -15.93 -7.58 1.03
CA SER A 180 -14.49 -7.29 1.16
C SER A 180 -14.13 -6.37 2.33
N PHE A 181 -15.03 -5.47 2.73
CA PHE A 181 -14.81 -4.54 3.84
C PHE A 181 -14.79 -5.26 5.19
N ASP A 182 -15.73 -6.17 5.40
CA ASP A 182 -15.79 -6.94 6.65
C ASP A 182 -14.69 -8.01 6.70
N ILE A 183 -14.37 -8.63 5.56
CA ILE A 183 -13.23 -9.52 5.39
C ILE A 183 -11.92 -8.80 5.76
N PHE A 184 -11.72 -7.58 5.28
CA PHE A 184 -10.55 -6.79 5.62
C PHE A 184 -10.51 -6.42 7.10
N SER A 185 -11.66 -6.09 7.69
CA SER A 185 -11.78 -5.88 9.14
C SER A 185 -11.44 -7.16 9.93
N ALA A 186 -11.86 -8.33 9.46
CA ALA A 186 -11.56 -9.61 10.12
C ALA A 186 -10.06 -9.92 10.11
N ALA A 187 -9.36 -9.63 9.00
CA ALA A 187 -7.92 -9.77 8.91
C ALA A 187 -7.18 -8.92 9.98
N GLY A 188 -7.57 -7.66 10.16
CA GLY A 188 -7.00 -6.82 11.20
C GLY A 188 -7.33 -7.27 12.62
N ARG A 189 -8.54 -7.81 12.84
CA ARG A 189 -8.94 -8.41 14.14
C ARG A 189 -8.24 -9.73 14.45
N ALA A 190 -7.71 -10.42 13.44
CA ALA A 190 -6.96 -11.66 13.60
C ALA A 190 -5.57 -11.46 14.23
N ILE A 191 -5.10 -10.22 14.30
CA ILE A 191 -3.75 -9.88 14.74
C ILE A 191 -3.71 -9.82 16.28
N ASN A 192 -2.77 -10.56 16.88
CA ASN A 192 -2.46 -10.45 18.30
C ASN A 192 -1.87 -9.08 18.61
N ARG A 193 -2.44 -8.39 19.58
CA ARG A 193 -2.00 -7.05 20.00
C ARG A 193 -1.61 -7.03 21.45
N ILE A 194 -0.71 -6.14 21.83
CA ILE A 194 -0.35 -5.91 23.23
C ILE A 194 -1.62 -5.56 24.01
N GLY A 195 -1.86 -6.32 25.09
CA GLY A 195 -3.04 -6.17 25.95
C GLY A 195 -4.38 -6.67 25.35
N LYS A 196 -4.37 -7.21 24.12
CA LYS A 196 -5.54 -7.81 23.48
C LYS A 196 -5.15 -9.10 22.76
N PRO A 197 -4.83 -10.17 23.50
CA PRO A 197 -4.43 -11.44 22.89
C PRO A 197 -5.61 -12.07 22.12
N SER A 198 -5.28 -12.96 21.19
CA SER A 198 -6.27 -13.79 20.49
C SER A 198 -7.12 -14.59 21.47
N LYS A 199 -8.34 -14.95 21.02
CA LYS A 199 -9.21 -15.85 21.79
C LYS A 199 -8.51 -17.18 22.05
N PRO A 200 -8.71 -17.81 23.23
CA PRO A 200 -8.16 -19.13 23.48
C PRO A 200 -8.55 -20.13 22.38
N GLY A 201 -7.56 -20.84 21.85
CA GLY A 201 -7.75 -21.81 20.75
C GLY A 201 -7.75 -21.21 19.35
N GLN A 202 -7.65 -19.90 19.19
CA GLN A 202 -7.46 -19.27 17.89
C GLN A 202 -6.00 -19.40 17.42
N VAL A 203 -5.80 -19.70 16.14
CA VAL A 203 -4.46 -19.74 15.54
C VAL A 203 -3.83 -18.34 15.60
N ASP A 204 -2.61 -18.27 16.10
CA ASP A 204 -1.82 -17.05 16.15
C ASP A 204 -0.99 -16.90 14.87
N ILE A 205 -1.45 -16.04 13.98
CA ILE A 205 -0.79 -15.79 12.69
C ILE A 205 0.54 -15.02 12.81
N LEU A 206 0.80 -14.40 13.96
CA LEU A 206 2.07 -13.74 14.24
C LEU A 206 3.08 -14.62 14.96
N GLY A 207 2.69 -15.88 15.33
CA GLY A 207 3.61 -16.85 15.94
C GLY A 207 4.25 -16.36 17.24
N GLY A 208 3.48 -15.77 18.14
CA GLY A 208 3.91 -15.23 19.41
C GLY A 208 4.30 -13.75 19.41
N LEU A 209 4.45 -13.12 18.26
CA LEU A 209 4.67 -11.67 18.18
C LEU A 209 3.38 -10.93 18.57
N GLN A 210 3.53 -9.78 19.20
CA GLN A 210 2.39 -8.94 19.62
C GLN A 210 2.52 -7.55 18.99
N ALA A 211 1.56 -7.17 18.15
CA ALA A 211 1.54 -5.88 17.51
C ALA A 211 1.28 -4.74 18.50
N GLU A 212 2.09 -3.70 18.42
CA GLU A 212 1.82 -2.40 19.02
C GLU A 212 0.90 -1.59 18.12
N LEU A 213 1.24 -1.53 16.83
CA LEU A 213 0.50 -0.82 15.80
C LEU A 213 0.11 -1.74 14.64
N VAL A 214 -1.07 -1.49 14.10
CA VAL A 214 -1.57 -2.16 12.88
C VAL A 214 -1.95 -1.09 11.86
N ILE A 215 -1.18 -0.97 10.79
CA ILE A 215 -1.36 0.01 9.73
C ILE A 215 -1.92 -0.68 8.49
N ALA A 216 -3.03 -0.17 7.97
CA ALA A 216 -3.61 -0.66 6.72
C ALA A 216 -3.03 0.07 5.52
N THR A 217 -2.77 -0.65 4.43
CA THR A 217 -2.29 -0.07 3.16
C THR A 217 -3.03 -0.64 1.96
N GLY A 218 -2.94 0.07 0.84
CA GLY A 218 -3.47 -0.38 -0.43
C GLY A 218 -3.13 0.57 -1.56
N HIS A 219 -2.75 0.00 -2.71
CA HIS A 219 -2.34 0.74 -3.89
C HIS A 219 -3.45 0.81 -4.95
N SER A 220 -3.63 1.96 -5.61
CA SER A 220 -4.47 2.10 -6.81
C SER A 220 -5.94 1.77 -6.56
N LEU A 221 -6.47 0.69 -7.16
CA LEU A 221 -7.84 0.22 -6.93
C LEU A 221 -8.07 -0.10 -5.45
N SER A 222 -7.10 -0.71 -4.78
CA SER A 222 -7.18 -1.01 -3.35
C SER A 222 -7.08 0.25 -2.50
N ALA A 223 -6.36 1.29 -2.93
CA ALA A 223 -6.41 2.62 -2.33
C ALA A 223 -7.82 3.22 -2.36
N ASN A 224 -8.58 3.01 -3.45
CA ASN A 224 -9.98 3.44 -3.53
C ASN A 224 -10.86 2.68 -2.53
N ARG A 225 -10.65 1.36 -2.37
CA ARG A 225 -11.34 0.54 -1.36
C ARG A 225 -10.98 1.00 0.05
N LEU A 226 -9.69 1.26 0.28
CA LEU A 226 -9.18 1.69 1.59
C LEU A 226 -9.72 3.07 1.98
N ALA A 227 -9.79 4.03 1.04
CA ALA A 227 -10.40 5.34 1.30
C ALA A 227 -11.91 5.22 1.64
N ALA A 228 -12.63 4.32 0.95
CA ALA A 228 -14.01 4.01 1.30
C ALA A 228 -14.11 3.34 2.67
N TYR A 229 -13.18 2.44 3.01
CA TYR A 229 -13.09 1.83 4.33
C TYR A 229 -12.90 2.87 5.44
N VAL A 230 -11.94 3.76 5.27
CA VAL A 230 -11.66 4.86 6.21
C VAL A 230 -12.91 5.71 6.44
N ASN A 231 -13.57 6.14 5.36
CA ASN A 231 -14.69 7.07 5.43
C ASN A 231 -15.98 6.45 5.97
N GLN A 232 -16.24 5.19 5.67
CA GLN A 232 -17.57 4.62 5.84
C GLN A 232 -17.64 3.44 6.80
N ILE A 233 -16.55 2.67 6.94
CA ILE A 233 -16.55 1.41 7.69
C ILE A 233 -15.76 1.53 9.00
N HIS A 234 -14.57 2.12 8.95
CA HIS A 234 -13.71 2.28 10.12
C HIS A 234 -14.43 2.96 11.31
N PRO A 235 -15.26 4.00 11.12
CA PRO A 235 -16.00 4.63 12.23
C PRO A 235 -17.01 3.72 12.92
N LEU A 236 -17.47 2.65 12.26
CA LEU A 236 -18.39 1.68 12.87
C LEU A 236 -17.70 0.79 13.91
N GLY A 237 -16.40 0.58 13.80
CA GLY A 237 -15.62 -0.22 14.74
C GLY A 237 -14.15 -0.22 14.35
N PRO A 238 -13.35 0.70 14.93
CA PRO A 238 -11.94 0.84 14.62
C PRO A 238 -11.16 -0.45 14.79
N VAL A 239 -10.41 -0.83 13.75
CA VAL A 239 -9.57 -2.02 13.70
C VAL A 239 -8.10 -1.64 13.50
N TYR A 240 -7.86 -0.67 12.64
CA TYR A 240 -6.53 -0.19 12.26
C TYR A 240 -6.19 1.11 12.97
N ASP A 241 -4.90 1.31 13.28
CA ASP A 241 -4.43 2.50 14.00
C ASP A 241 -4.04 3.63 13.04
N GLY A 242 -3.77 3.32 11.77
CA GLY A 242 -3.42 4.28 10.73
C GLY A 242 -3.58 3.69 9.33
N PHE A 243 -3.59 4.56 8.33
CA PHE A 243 -3.81 4.18 6.95
C PHE A 243 -2.78 4.83 6.02
N MET A 244 -2.12 4.01 5.20
CA MET A 244 -1.31 4.45 4.07
C MET A 244 -2.12 4.26 2.77
N ILE A 245 -2.48 5.35 2.10
CA ILE A 245 -3.21 5.31 0.83
C ILE A 245 -2.25 5.63 -0.31
N HIS A 246 -1.88 4.61 -1.08
CA HIS A 246 -0.86 4.67 -2.10
C HIS A 246 -1.48 4.77 -3.50
N GLY A 247 -1.20 5.88 -4.21
CA GLY A 247 -1.52 6.03 -5.64
C GLY A 247 -3.00 6.06 -5.99
N GLY A 248 -3.87 6.57 -5.11
CA GLY A 248 -5.31 6.59 -5.36
C GLY A 248 -6.15 7.09 -4.19
N GLY A 249 -7.37 6.57 -4.10
CA GLY A 249 -8.32 6.87 -3.03
C GLY A 249 -9.14 8.13 -3.26
N ALA A 250 -10.36 8.13 -2.75
CA ALA A 250 -11.22 9.32 -2.66
C ALA A 250 -10.67 10.33 -1.64
N GLY A 251 -11.29 11.50 -1.53
CA GLY A 251 -11.05 12.42 -0.42
C GLY A 251 -11.40 11.76 0.91
N ILE A 252 -10.66 12.11 1.95
CA ILE A 252 -10.91 11.66 3.32
C ILE A 252 -11.76 12.71 4.01
N ARG A 253 -12.77 12.27 4.75
CA ARG A 253 -13.64 13.14 5.55
C ARG A 253 -12.84 13.81 6.66
N ASP A 254 -13.16 15.05 6.97
CA ASP A 254 -12.49 15.87 7.98
C ASP A 254 -12.89 15.53 9.42
N ASP A 255 -14.00 14.79 9.59
CA ASP A 255 -14.47 14.29 10.89
C ASP A 255 -13.91 12.90 11.26
N ILE A 256 -12.94 12.36 10.50
CA ILE A 256 -12.27 11.10 10.79
C ILE A 256 -11.04 11.35 11.67
N GLU A 257 -11.00 10.72 12.84
CA GLU A 257 -9.93 10.95 13.82
C GLU A 257 -8.66 10.13 13.57
N VAL A 258 -8.73 9.01 12.84
CA VAL A 258 -7.58 8.15 12.55
C VAL A 258 -6.59 8.81 11.60
N LYS A 259 -5.30 8.55 11.77
CA LYS A 259 -4.24 9.13 10.94
C LYS A 259 -4.24 8.48 9.54
N VAL A 260 -4.30 9.32 8.51
CA VAL A 260 -4.29 8.90 7.09
C VAL A 260 -3.18 9.60 6.35
N PHE A 261 -2.22 8.83 5.85
CA PHE A 261 -1.16 9.33 4.98
C PHE A 261 -1.45 8.93 3.54
N LYS A 262 -1.58 9.90 2.65
CA LYS A 262 -1.66 9.65 1.19
C LYS A 262 -0.32 9.92 0.53
N ILE A 263 0.09 9.05 -0.39
CA ILE A 263 1.28 9.29 -1.21
C ILE A 263 0.96 9.05 -2.68
N MET A 264 1.34 10.04 -3.53
CA MET A 264 0.95 10.13 -4.94
C MET A 264 2.17 10.25 -5.83
N ALA A 265 2.23 9.41 -6.85
CA ALA A 265 3.11 9.62 -7.98
C ALA A 265 2.60 10.78 -8.87
N GLU A 266 3.47 11.33 -9.73
CA GLU A 266 3.05 12.34 -10.72
C GLU A 266 1.90 11.83 -11.60
N THR A 267 1.93 10.56 -12.02
CA THR A 267 0.83 9.93 -12.78
C THR A 267 -0.52 10.08 -12.07
N ASP A 268 -0.54 9.92 -10.76
CA ASP A 268 -1.78 9.84 -9.98
C ASP A 268 -2.56 11.16 -10.02
N MET A 269 -1.88 12.25 -10.33
CA MET A 269 -2.51 13.55 -10.45
C MET A 269 -3.57 13.61 -11.56
N ILE A 270 -3.56 12.67 -12.53
CA ILE A 270 -4.61 12.57 -13.55
C ILE A 270 -6.01 12.48 -12.91
N TRP A 271 -6.11 11.80 -11.75
CA TRP A 271 -7.39 11.61 -11.05
C TRP A 271 -7.40 12.21 -9.63
N GLN A 272 -6.25 12.59 -9.07
CA GLN A 272 -6.17 13.13 -7.72
C GLN A 272 -6.18 14.68 -7.67
N ALA A 273 -5.75 15.34 -8.74
CA ALA A 273 -5.66 16.81 -8.78
C ALA A 273 -6.97 17.54 -8.40
N ALA A 274 -8.11 17.01 -8.85
CA ALA A 274 -9.43 17.59 -8.60
C ALA A 274 -9.98 17.36 -7.18
N ILE A 275 -9.36 16.47 -6.42
CA ILE A 275 -9.80 16.09 -5.05
C ILE A 275 -8.67 16.27 -4.04
N ARG A 276 -7.67 17.09 -4.36
CA ARG A 276 -6.57 17.44 -3.47
C ARG A 276 -7.10 18.08 -2.18
N GLN A 277 -6.56 17.68 -1.06
CA GLN A 277 -6.92 18.18 0.27
C GLN A 277 -5.71 18.79 0.96
N PRO A 278 -5.90 19.81 1.83
CA PRO A 278 -4.83 20.32 2.67
C PRO A 278 -4.43 19.29 3.74
N ASN A 279 -3.20 19.36 4.20
CA ASN A 279 -2.75 18.61 5.37
C ASN A 279 -3.47 19.10 6.64
N THR A 280 -3.77 18.16 7.55
CA THR A 280 -4.42 18.41 8.85
C THR A 280 -3.76 17.56 9.93
N ASP A 281 -4.27 17.62 11.15
CA ASP A 281 -3.81 16.78 12.26
C ASP A 281 -4.14 15.27 12.08
N THR A 282 -5.00 14.93 11.11
CA THR A 282 -5.41 13.55 10.82
C THR A 282 -5.18 13.13 9.36
N PHE A 283 -4.87 14.06 8.47
CA PHE A 283 -4.64 13.77 7.05
C PHE A 283 -3.36 14.44 6.56
N HIS A 284 -2.50 13.67 5.89
CA HIS A 284 -1.27 14.15 5.27
C HIS A 284 -1.13 13.60 3.86
N CYS A 285 -0.60 14.43 2.93
CA CYS A 285 -0.41 14.01 1.54
C CYS A 285 0.96 14.45 1.01
N TRP A 286 1.66 13.53 0.37
CA TRP A 286 2.86 13.80 -0.43
C TRP A 286 2.62 13.51 -1.90
N GLU A 287 3.20 14.35 -2.75
CA GLU A 287 3.22 14.21 -4.21
C GLU A 287 4.67 14.20 -4.68
N VAL A 288 5.07 13.20 -5.46
CA VAL A 288 6.47 12.98 -5.84
C VAL A 288 6.65 13.22 -7.34
N ALA A 289 7.49 14.20 -7.69
CA ALA A 289 7.72 14.62 -9.06
C ALA A 289 8.49 13.58 -9.88
N GLY A 290 8.14 13.44 -11.15
CA GLY A 290 8.81 12.56 -12.10
C GLY A 290 8.52 11.07 -11.90
N THR A 291 7.73 10.69 -10.90
CA THR A 291 7.39 9.30 -10.59
C THR A 291 6.18 8.81 -11.36
N SER A 292 6.02 7.51 -11.49
CA SER A 292 4.88 6.89 -12.15
C SER A 292 4.15 5.91 -11.26
N HIS A 293 2.86 5.71 -11.56
CA HIS A 293 1.98 4.77 -10.85
C HIS A 293 2.51 3.33 -10.85
N VAL A 294 3.16 2.97 -11.94
CA VAL A 294 3.91 1.72 -12.11
C VAL A 294 5.29 2.12 -12.63
N ASP A 295 6.27 2.16 -11.75
CA ASP A 295 7.65 2.51 -12.06
C ASP A 295 8.51 1.28 -12.41
N ILE A 296 9.80 1.50 -12.63
CA ILE A 296 10.73 0.44 -12.96
C ILE A 296 10.88 -0.57 -11.80
N ARG A 297 10.81 -0.16 -10.54
CA ARG A 297 10.88 -1.08 -9.40
C ARG A 297 9.68 -2.01 -9.39
N PHE A 298 8.48 -1.46 -9.52
CA PHE A 298 7.25 -2.26 -9.63
C PHE A 298 7.37 -3.32 -10.75
N GLU A 299 7.83 -2.91 -11.95
CA GLU A 299 7.97 -3.82 -13.08
C GLU A 299 8.97 -4.94 -12.80
N MET A 300 10.10 -4.62 -12.17
CA MET A 300 11.14 -5.59 -11.82
C MET A 300 10.63 -6.59 -10.76
N GLU A 301 10.01 -6.12 -9.69
CA GLU A 301 9.49 -7.00 -8.64
C GLU A 301 8.33 -7.88 -9.15
N TYR A 302 7.41 -7.31 -9.93
CA TYR A 302 6.40 -8.11 -10.63
C TYR A 302 7.02 -9.19 -11.53
N GLY A 303 8.10 -8.85 -12.23
CA GLY A 303 8.85 -9.80 -13.07
C GLY A 303 9.44 -10.95 -12.28
N LYS A 304 10.01 -10.68 -11.10
CA LYS A 304 10.57 -11.70 -10.19
C LYS A 304 9.47 -12.66 -9.73
N VAL A 305 8.36 -12.16 -9.22
CA VAL A 305 7.22 -12.97 -8.77
C VAL A 305 6.66 -13.81 -9.93
N ARG A 306 6.52 -13.23 -11.12
CA ARG A 306 6.09 -13.97 -12.32
C ARG A 306 7.04 -15.07 -12.69
N ASN A 307 8.36 -14.85 -12.59
CA ASN A 307 9.35 -15.90 -12.84
C ASN A 307 9.22 -17.04 -11.84
N LEU A 308 9.07 -16.74 -10.56
CA LEU A 308 8.82 -17.77 -9.53
C LEU A 308 7.56 -18.60 -9.85
N LEU A 309 6.45 -17.96 -10.21
CA LEU A 309 5.20 -18.65 -10.59
C LEU A 309 5.38 -19.58 -11.84
N LEU A 310 6.37 -19.30 -12.67
CA LEU A 310 6.70 -20.10 -13.86
C LEU A 310 7.84 -21.11 -13.62
N GLY A 311 8.32 -21.26 -12.39
CA GLY A 311 9.46 -22.13 -12.05
C GLY A 311 10.79 -21.66 -12.65
N LYS A 312 10.94 -20.35 -12.85
CA LYS A 312 12.17 -19.72 -13.36
C LYS A 312 12.92 -19.02 -12.23
N PRO A 313 14.24 -18.81 -12.36
CA PRO A 313 15.00 -18.00 -11.41
C PRO A 313 14.38 -16.60 -11.26
N GLY A 314 14.10 -16.18 -10.00
CA GLY A 314 13.48 -14.88 -9.71
C GLY A 314 14.32 -13.69 -10.16
N ASN A 315 15.65 -13.81 -10.14
CA ASN A 315 16.58 -12.71 -10.41
C ASN A 315 16.85 -12.42 -11.90
N ASP A 316 16.43 -13.29 -12.82
CA ASP A 316 16.60 -13.09 -14.28
C ASP A 316 15.38 -12.35 -14.86
N VAL A 317 15.28 -11.07 -14.55
CA VAL A 317 14.18 -10.22 -15.01
C VAL A 317 14.68 -9.16 -15.97
N THR A 318 14.08 -9.15 -17.16
CA THR A 318 14.19 -8.03 -18.11
C THR A 318 12.87 -7.25 -18.07
N PRO A 319 12.89 -5.92 -17.88
CA PRO A 319 11.69 -5.10 -17.96
C PRO A 319 10.99 -5.29 -19.31
N ARG A 320 9.68 -5.32 -19.29
CA ARG A 320 8.90 -5.34 -20.54
C ARG A 320 9.12 -4.05 -21.33
N THR A 321 8.98 -4.15 -22.64
CA THR A 321 9.00 -3.00 -23.55
C THR A 321 7.60 -2.85 -24.19
N PRO A 322 6.61 -2.29 -23.45
CA PRO A 322 5.27 -2.12 -23.96
C PRO A 322 5.26 -1.08 -25.10
N ASP A 323 4.28 -1.20 -25.99
CA ASP A 323 4.06 -0.26 -27.10
C ASP A 323 3.49 1.06 -26.57
N CYS A 324 4.39 1.88 -26.02
CA CYS A 324 4.13 3.25 -25.54
C CYS A 324 4.92 4.24 -26.39
N ASP A 325 4.47 5.50 -26.43
CA ASP A 325 5.09 6.55 -27.28
C ASP A 325 6.53 6.85 -26.85
N TYR A 326 6.83 6.68 -25.56
CA TYR A 326 8.17 6.88 -24.98
C TYR A 326 8.62 5.62 -24.23
N PRO A 327 9.95 5.45 -23.98
CA PRO A 327 10.44 4.37 -23.14
C PRO A 327 9.71 4.33 -21.79
N ALA A 328 9.08 3.18 -21.51
CA ALA A 328 8.21 3.04 -20.34
C ALA A 328 8.99 2.93 -19.03
N PHE A 329 8.27 3.19 -17.94
CA PHE A 329 8.68 3.12 -16.56
C PHE A 329 9.63 4.24 -16.13
N SER A 330 9.09 5.21 -15.37
CA SER A 330 9.93 6.20 -14.70
C SER A 330 10.98 5.51 -13.82
N ARG A 331 12.17 6.11 -13.73
CA ARG A 331 13.28 5.65 -12.89
C ARG A 331 13.54 6.53 -11.68
N VAL A 332 12.64 7.48 -11.38
CA VAL A 332 12.67 8.18 -10.10
C VAL A 332 12.24 7.20 -9.01
N PRO A 333 13.06 6.96 -7.97
CA PRO A 333 12.82 5.88 -7.01
C PRO A 333 11.70 6.23 -6.01
N PHE A 334 10.45 6.08 -6.44
CA PHE A 334 9.27 6.38 -5.63
C PHE A 334 9.25 5.62 -4.30
N SER A 335 9.74 4.37 -4.30
CA SER A 335 9.84 3.55 -3.10
C SER A 335 10.66 4.17 -1.96
N ASP A 336 11.64 5.03 -2.25
CA ASP A 336 12.42 5.69 -1.20
C ASP A 336 11.55 6.64 -0.37
N THR A 337 10.66 7.37 -1.05
CA THR A 337 9.73 8.28 -0.40
C THR A 337 8.58 7.51 0.27
N LEU A 338 8.09 6.43 -0.35
CA LEU A 338 7.07 5.56 0.23
C LEU A 338 7.56 4.91 1.53
N ASN A 339 8.79 4.39 1.55
CA ASN A 339 9.40 3.82 2.75
C ASN A 339 9.50 4.85 3.89
N THR A 340 9.87 6.08 3.53
CA THR A 340 9.95 7.18 4.49
C THR A 340 8.57 7.60 5.01
N ALA A 341 7.55 7.56 4.15
CA ALA A 341 6.17 7.82 4.54
C ALA A 341 5.65 6.78 5.55
N TYR A 342 6.03 5.49 5.43
CA TYR A 342 5.72 4.47 6.45
C TYR A 342 6.38 4.79 7.80
N GLU A 343 7.64 5.21 7.80
CA GLU A 343 8.35 5.62 9.02
C GLU A 343 7.69 6.84 9.68
N HIS A 344 7.24 7.80 8.89
CA HIS A 344 6.51 8.95 9.42
C HIS A 344 5.12 8.56 9.93
N LEU A 345 4.38 7.72 9.21
CA LEU A 345 3.04 7.32 9.62
C LEU A 345 3.07 6.57 10.95
N GLN A 346 4.00 5.59 11.15
CA GLN A 346 4.09 4.88 12.41
C GLN A 346 4.42 5.81 13.59
N ARG A 347 5.33 6.79 13.41
CA ARG A 347 5.65 7.79 14.44
C ARG A 347 4.47 8.73 14.71
N TRP A 348 3.77 9.13 13.66
CA TRP A 348 2.60 9.97 13.78
C TRP A 348 1.46 9.28 14.54
N VAL A 349 1.25 7.99 14.30
CA VAL A 349 0.27 7.19 15.06
C VAL A 349 0.72 6.95 16.50
N ARG A 350 2.02 6.67 16.72
CA ARG A 350 2.56 6.28 18.03
C ARG A 350 2.65 7.45 19.00
N ASP A 351 3.19 8.56 18.58
CA ASP A 351 3.54 9.70 19.42
C ASP A 351 3.03 11.06 18.92
N ASN A 352 2.16 11.04 17.92
CA ASN A 352 1.58 12.23 17.29
C ASN A 352 2.60 13.19 16.64
N THR A 353 3.79 12.70 16.28
CA THR A 353 4.79 13.45 15.53
C THR A 353 4.33 13.60 14.08
N LEU A 354 3.95 14.83 13.69
CA LEU A 354 3.48 15.12 12.33
C LEU A 354 4.56 14.83 11.28
N PRO A 355 4.18 14.22 10.15
CA PRO A 355 5.07 14.12 8.99
C PRO A 355 5.48 15.52 8.47
N PRO A 356 6.67 15.69 7.90
CA PRO A 356 7.05 16.96 7.27
C PRO A 356 6.10 17.29 6.11
N ALA A 357 5.72 18.56 6.01
CA ALA A 357 4.95 19.04 4.87
C ALA A 357 5.83 19.07 3.61
N ALA A 358 5.23 18.79 2.47
CA ALA A 358 5.87 18.92 1.16
C ALA A 358 5.05 19.86 0.28
N GLU A 359 5.74 20.64 -0.55
CA GLU A 359 5.08 21.45 -1.58
C GLU A 359 4.38 20.52 -2.57
N PRO A 360 3.16 20.82 -2.99
CA PRO A 360 2.45 20.02 -3.98
C PRO A 360 3.01 20.24 -5.39
N LEU A 361 2.76 19.30 -6.30
CA LEU A 361 3.05 19.46 -7.72
C LEU A 361 2.31 20.70 -8.29
N VAL A 362 2.98 21.48 -9.13
CA VAL A 362 2.39 22.64 -9.77
C VAL A 362 1.39 22.19 -10.84
N ILE A 363 0.13 22.52 -10.63
CA ILE A 363 -0.96 22.25 -11.58
C ILE A 363 -1.34 23.55 -12.28
N LEU A 364 -1.20 23.59 -13.60
CA LEU A 364 -1.61 24.72 -14.43
C LEU A 364 -3.06 24.60 -14.87
N GLN A 365 -3.55 23.38 -15.06
CA GLN A 365 -4.91 23.09 -15.51
C GLN A 365 -5.33 21.70 -15.06
N ILE A 366 -6.59 21.55 -14.65
CA ILE A 366 -7.18 20.23 -14.32
C ILE A 366 -8.05 19.72 -15.47
N LYS A 367 -8.90 20.58 -16.05
CA LYS A 367 -9.83 20.25 -17.15
C LYS A 367 -9.61 21.15 -18.35
N PRO A 368 -9.85 20.69 -19.60
CA PRO A 368 -10.35 19.35 -19.98
C PRO A 368 -9.32 18.24 -19.85
N LYS A 369 -8.02 18.55 -19.79
CA LYS A 369 -6.90 17.62 -19.60
C LYS A 369 -5.96 18.20 -18.57
N LEU A 370 -5.43 17.33 -17.67
CA LEU A 370 -4.44 17.75 -16.70
C LEU A 370 -3.20 18.33 -17.39
N ALA A 371 -2.76 19.51 -16.94
CA ALA A 371 -1.48 20.11 -17.32
C ALA A 371 -0.70 20.44 -16.05
N LEU A 372 0.49 19.88 -15.92
CA LEU A 372 1.43 20.19 -14.85
C LEU A 372 2.41 21.28 -15.29
N GLY A 373 2.84 22.12 -14.34
CA GLY A 373 3.99 22.99 -14.54
C GLY A 373 5.25 22.16 -14.77
N ARG A 374 6.05 22.55 -15.78
CA ARG A 374 7.27 21.84 -16.15
C ARG A 374 8.42 22.83 -16.35
N ASP A 375 9.64 22.39 -16.09
CA ASP A 375 10.85 23.12 -16.43
C ASP A 375 11.15 23.04 -17.95
N GLU A 376 12.22 23.69 -18.38
CA GLU A 376 12.65 23.71 -19.79
C GLU A 376 12.96 22.32 -20.36
N GLN A 377 13.30 21.35 -19.51
CA GLN A 377 13.58 19.96 -19.88
C GLN A 377 12.33 19.08 -19.86
N GLY A 378 11.18 19.62 -19.43
CA GLY A 378 9.93 18.92 -19.34
C GLY A 378 9.73 18.13 -18.03
N ASN A 379 10.60 18.30 -17.01
CA ASN A 379 10.40 17.71 -15.70
C ASN A 379 9.38 18.50 -14.88
N ALA A 380 8.57 17.82 -14.06
CA ALA A 380 7.54 18.47 -13.27
C ALA A 380 8.10 19.43 -12.21
N LEU A 381 7.40 20.54 -12.00
CA LEU A 381 7.67 21.53 -10.96
C LEU A 381 6.84 21.25 -9.70
N GLY A 382 7.38 21.63 -8.55
CA GLY A 382 6.77 21.34 -7.25
C GLY A 382 6.90 19.86 -6.90
N GLY A 383 6.17 19.42 -5.87
CA GLY A 383 6.27 18.08 -5.34
C GLY A 383 7.63 17.78 -4.66
N ILE A 384 7.75 16.59 -4.11
CA ILE A 384 9.05 16.08 -3.63
C ILE A 384 9.92 15.76 -4.85
N ARG A 385 11.07 16.40 -4.94
CA ARG A 385 12.02 16.27 -6.05
C ARG A 385 13.26 15.53 -5.59
N LEU A 386 13.31 14.22 -5.88
CA LEU A 386 14.48 13.39 -5.57
C LEU A 386 15.66 13.74 -6.49
N ALA A 387 16.88 13.33 -6.11
CA ALA A 387 18.10 13.67 -6.85
C ALA A 387 18.03 13.28 -8.34
N SER A 388 17.48 12.13 -8.68
CA SER A 388 17.28 11.69 -10.08
C SER A 388 16.29 12.57 -10.89
N HIS A 389 15.52 13.42 -10.21
CA HIS A 389 14.64 14.40 -10.82
C HIS A 389 15.19 15.83 -10.78
N ALA A 390 15.82 16.22 -9.65
CA ALA A 390 16.36 17.57 -9.48
C ALA A 390 17.75 17.77 -10.14
N VAL A 391 18.52 16.68 -10.31
CA VAL A 391 19.81 16.61 -11.02
C VAL A 391 19.67 15.59 -12.16
N PRO A 392 18.86 15.91 -13.19
CA PRO A 392 18.41 14.90 -14.13
C PRO A 392 19.48 14.50 -15.15
N THR A 393 19.64 13.21 -15.37
CA THR A 393 20.36 12.63 -16.52
C THR A 393 19.41 12.10 -17.59
N ALA A 394 18.13 12.22 -17.35
CA ALA A 394 17.04 11.84 -18.23
C ALA A 394 15.82 12.69 -17.90
N LYS A 395 14.93 12.85 -18.85
CA LYS A 395 13.58 13.31 -18.58
C LYS A 395 12.77 12.12 -18.02
N ASN A 396 12.25 12.28 -16.80
CA ASN A 396 11.35 11.34 -16.17
C ASN A 396 9.98 12.01 -15.98
N THR A 397 8.92 11.37 -16.45
CA THR A 397 7.56 11.89 -16.25
C THR A 397 6.60 10.81 -15.79
N GLY A 398 5.57 11.18 -15.07
CA GLY A 398 4.45 10.30 -14.75
C GLY A 398 3.54 10.01 -15.93
N MET A 399 3.76 10.67 -17.09
CA MET A 399 2.88 10.59 -18.25
C MET A 399 3.54 9.83 -19.39
N ASN A 400 2.81 8.88 -20.00
CA ASN A 400 3.26 8.19 -21.19
C ASN A 400 2.04 7.80 -22.04
N PRO A 401 1.78 8.47 -23.18
CA PRO A 401 0.76 8.03 -24.11
C PRO A 401 1.18 6.73 -24.81
N GLY A 402 0.27 6.17 -25.60
CA GLY A 402 0.54 4.95 -26.37
C GLY A 402 -0.71 4.13 -26.60
N THR A 403 -0.61 3.12 -27.46
CA THR A 403 -1.72 2.24 -27.82
C THR A 403 -2.01 1.19 -26.75
N TYR A 404 -1.00 0.79 -26.01
CA TYR A 404 -1.18 -0.15 -24.92
C TYR A 404 -1.87 0.51 -23.72
N LYS A 405 -3.01 -0.06 -23.29
CA LYS A 405 -3.93 0.55 -22.30
C LYS A 405 -3.30 0.98 -20.97
N PHE A 406 -2.17 0.40 -20.59
CA PHE A 406 -1.46 0.70 -19.34
C PHE A 406 -0.32 1.72 -19.49
N CYS A 407 0.01 2.19 -20.72
CA CYS A 407 1.05 3.20 -20.91
C CYS A 407 0.87 4.42 -20.02
N LYS A 408 -0.37 4.88 -19.87
CA LYS A 408 -0.74 6.00 -18.99
C LYS A 408 -0.38 5.82 -17.51
N LEU A 409 -0.01 4.60 -17.08
CA LEU A 409 0.40 4.28 -15.71
C LEU A 409 1.91 4.15 -15.55
N TYR A 410 2.63 3.97 -16.66
CA TYR A 410 4.05 3.61 -16.62
C TYR A 410 4.98 4.82 -16.55
N GLY A 411 4.49 6.01 -16.93
CA GLY A 411 5.36 7.15 -17.10
C GLY A 411 6.43 6.93 -18.19
N SER A 412 7.38 7.82 -18.28
CA SER A 412 8.47 7.73 -19.25
C SER A 412 9.84 7.96 -18.63
N HIS A 413 10.86 7.41 -19.30
CA HIS A 413 12.27 7.64 -19.01
C HIS A 413 13.01 7.87 -20.34
N GLU A 414 13.38 9.11 -20.61
CA GLU A 414 14.07 9.56 -21.82
C GLU A 414 15.47 10.05 -21.46
N PRO A 415 16.53 9.22 -21.62
CA PRO A 415 17.91 9.63 -21.34
C PRO A 415 18.34 10.84 -22.16
N PHE A 416 19.07 11.76 -21.56
CA PHE A 416 19.70 12.87 -22.30
C PHE A 416 20.85 12.37 -23.15
N ASP A 417 21.08 13.01 -24.29
CA ASP A 417 22.22 12.73 -25.11
C ASP A 417 23.55 13.22 -24.49
N ALA A 418 24.66 12.78 -25.04
CA ALA A 418 26.00 13.10 -24.54
C ALA A 418 26.30 14.61 -24.53
N ALA A 419 25.79 15.36 -25.52
CA ALA A 419 25.99 16.80 -25.61
C ALA A 419 25.28 17.53 -24.46
N THR A 420 24.01 17.22 -24.26
CA THR A 420 23.19 17.74 -23.15
C THR A 420 23.81 17.40 -21.77
N LEU A 421 24.32 16.17 -21.62
CA LEU A 421 24.96 15.77 -20.38
C LEU A 421 26.28 16.51 -20.12
N SER A 422 27.10 16.72 -21.17
CA SER A 422 28.37 17.46 -21.05
C SER A 422 28.16 18.94 -20.77
N GLU A 423 27.12 19.55 -21.37
CA GLU A 423 26.77 20.93 -21.06
C GLU A 423 26.32 21.11 -19.61
N ARG A 424 25.49 20.19 -19.09
CA ARG A 424 24.97 20.24 -17.72
C ARG A 424 26.02 19.90 -16.68
N TYR A 425 26.84 18.91 -16.97
CA TYR A 425 27.82 18.31 -16.04
C TYR A 425 29.19 18.29 -16.69
N PRO A 426 29.90 19.45 -16.68
CA PRO A 426 31.21 19.58 -17.34
C PRO A 426 32.31 18.71 -16.70
N SER A 427 32.08 18.18 -15.49
CA SER A 427 32.91 17.13 -14.90
C SER A 427 32.11 16.20 -14.02
N HIS A 428 32.67 15.02 -13.75
CA HIS A 428 32.07 14.03 -12.85
C HIS A 428 31.86 14.58 -11.43
N GLU A 429 32.81 15.35 -10.93
CA GLU A 429 32.74 16.00 -9.62
C GLU A 429 31.53 16.94 -9.53
N VAL A 430 31.30 17.76 -10.57
CA VAL A 430 30.14 18.68 -10.62
C VAL A 430 28.82 17.90 -10.52
N TYR A 431 28.71 16.80 -11.25
CA TYR A 431 27.52 15.94 -11.17
C TYR A 431 27.35 15.32 -9.78
N VAL A 432 28.40 14.70 -9.25
CA VAL A 432 28.36 14.00 -7.96
C VAL A 432 28.03 14.98 -6.82
N GLU A 433 28.64 16.16 -6.80
CA GLU A 433 28.36 17.18 -5.77
C GLU A 433 26.93 17.72 -5.87
N ALA A 434 26.39 17.90 -7.08
CA ALA A 434 24.99 18.27 -7.26
C ALA A 434 24.03 17.18 -6.69
N VAL A 435 24.31 15.90 -6.97
CA VAL A 435 23.52 14.77 -6.43
C VAL A 435 23.65 14.69 -4.90
N LYS A 436 24.87 14.81 -4.34
CA LYS A 436 25.10 14.83 -2.88
C LYS A 436 24.30 15.91 -2.20
N LYS A 437 24.32 17.13 -2.75
CA LYS A 437 23.57 18.26 -2.20
C LYS A 437 22.07 17.97 -2.11
N VAL A 438 21.46 17.45 -3.20
CA VAL A 438 20.04 17.16 -3.21
C VAL A 438 19.70 15.95 -2.32
N ALA A 439 20.51 14.88 -2.33
CA ALA A 439 20.30 13.72 -1.48
C ALA A 439 20.35 14.07 0.02
N HIS A 440 21.31 14.89 0.42
CA HIS A 440 21.40 15.39 1.80
C HIS A 440 20.24 16.32 2.17
N GLN A 441 19.78 17.15 1.23
CA GLN A 441 18.61 18.00 1.45
C GLN A 441 17.35 17.15 1.63
N ASN A 442 17.09 16.17 0.74
CA ASN A 442 15.94 15.26 0.86
C ASN A 442 15.96 14.46 2.18
N LEU A 443 17.16 14.07 2.66
CA LEU A 443 17.33 13.42 3.96
C LEU A 443 17.03 14.39 5.11
N SER A 444 17.54 15.62 5.04
CA SER A 444 17.31 16.67 6.06
C SER A 444 15.84 17.08 6.14
N ASP A 445 15.17 17.16 4.99
CA ASP A 445 13.73 17.47 4.89
C ASP A 445 12.84 16.30 5.32
N GLY A 446 13.43 15.11 5.50
CA GLY A 446 12.73 13.91 5.92
C GLY A 446 11.92 13.24 4.81
N TYR A 447 12.30 13.42 3.54
CA TYR A 447 11.63 12.79 2.39
C TYR A 447 12.21 11.44 2.00
N ILE A 448 13.47 11.17 2.40
CA ILE A 448 14.12 9.88 2.20
C ILE A 448 14.88 9.46 3.47
N LEU A 449 15.10 8.16 3.62
CA LEU A 449 15.90 7.60 4.71
C LEU A 449 17.39 7.65 4.39
N ARG A 450 18.23 7.58 5.43
CA ARG A 450 19.69 7.63 5.31
C ARG A 450 20.25 6.67 4.27
N TYR A 451 19.81 5.40 4.30
CA TYR A 451 20.30 4.39 3.36
C TYR A 451 19.98 4.72 1.90
N ALA A 452 18.85 5.39 1.64
CA ALA A 452 18.46 5.82 0.30
C ALA A 452 19.33 6.97 -0.18
N ALA A 453 19.63 7.95 0.69
CA ALA A 453 20.56 9.04 0.40
C ALA A 453 21.96 8.49 0.07
N GLU A 454 22.49 7.61 0.92
CA GLU A 454 23.81 6.99 0.73
C GLU A 454 23.87 6.14 -0.55
N ARG A 455 22.81 5.37 -0.87
CA ARG A 455 22.75 4.62 -2.13
C ARG A 455 22.76 5.57 -3.32
N THR A 456 21.92 6.61 -3.31
CA THR A 456 21.85 7.61 -4.39
C THR A 456 23.20 8.26 -4.65
N ILE A 457 23.96 8.60 -3.60
CA ILE A 457 25.31 9.17 -3.68
C ILE A 457 26.30 8.15 -4.27
N ARG A 458 26.32 6.91 -3.76
CA ARG A 458 27.19 5.85 -4.28
C ARG A 458 26.92 5.54 -5.76
N ASP A 459 25.66 5.56 -6.19
CA ASP A 459 25.29 5.33 -7.59
C ASP A 459 25.78 6.47 -8.49
N ALA A 460 25.70 7.72 -8.03
CA ALA A 460 26.26 8.86 -8.74
C ALA A 460 27.79 8.76 -8.86
N GLU A 461 28.50 8.42 -7.80
CA GLU A 461 29.97 8.24 -7.77
C GLU A 461 30.45 7.14 -8.72
N LYS A 462 29.65 6.08 -8.91
CA LYS A 462 29.96 4.97 -9.82
C LYS A 462 29.57 5.27 -11.28
N SER A 463 28.78 6.29 -11.55
CA SER A 463 28.30 6.60 -12.88
C SER A 463 29.39 7.13 -13.81
N ASN A 464 29.11 7.13 -15.11
CA ASN A 464 30.01 7.72 -16.14
C ASN A 464 29.61 9.15 -16.52
N ILE A 465 28.70 9.79 -15.78
CA ILE A 465 28.28 11.17 -16.09
C ILE A 465 29.42 12.14 -15.81
N GLY A 466 29.74 12.97 -16.80
CA GLY A 466 30.82 13.95 -16.71
C GLY A 466 32.25 13.36 -16.76
N ARG A 467 32.40 12.09 -17.22
CA ARG A 467 33.70 11.44 -17.44
C ARG A 467 34.05 11.45 -18.90
#